data_0487cb07ab6f355cd0e28c278aa6d7f0
#
_entry.id   0487cb07ab6f355cd0e28c278aa6d7f0
#
_cell.length_a   1.000
_cell.length_b   1.000
_cell.length_c   1.000
_cell.angle_alpha   90.00
_cell.angle_beta   90.00
_cell.angle_gamma   90.00
#
_symmetry.space_group_name_H-M   'P 1'
#
loop_
_entity.id
_entity.type
_entity.pdbx_description
1 polymer ?
#
loop_
_entity_poly.entity_id
_entity_poly.type
_entity_poly.pdbx_seq_one_letter_code
_entity_poly.pdbx_strand_id
1 'polypeptide(L)'
;MRKGGGGYTLTLKNEGSTPYTFQIYQIFSGDLDESKTLSNIQWGTGIKEASKETLGTAAEKAQTLTGESEAKEFAKTIQEHLNEDNKLEVRVEKNDSTTVANLNAGYYLIKDKEGSQTQTPPNSAYTSYILKVVGNTTAKTKLDVPELVKKVQENSKKDIEGNGWQDAADYNIDEVIPYKLTGTLPSNYAEYETYFYEFNDIMSAGLTFDKMSVKVTVDGTTLTADQDYSLIVHSDTNSFQVRFENLKAIQSVMITSTSQIVVEYKCRLNGNAVIAGNGNPNTAYLVYSNNPNQSGGGDHGKTPEDKNVVFTYKVVVNKKDEENHSLQGAQFELRKIVNDQDEGTKIDTVTVTEGTKFNFKGLDAGKYKLIETVTPSGYNTIQPIIFTIEATYDEESDDPQLTSLTGQTEGEIVFIRKTEEREDSLSTDVINKKGIQLPETGGMGRYLIYTLGTIFVLTALGYTVYKRNRKHTEK
;
A
#
# COMPACT_ATOMS: atom_id res chain seq x y z
N MET A 1 42.68 -54.72 0.42
CA MET A 1 41.76 -53.70 -0.06
C MET A 1 40.36 -54.08 0.34
N ARG A 2 39.80 -53.43 1.32
CA ARG A 2 38.37 -53.59 1.66
C ARG A 2 37.56 -52.82 0.62
N LYS A 3 36.77 -53.49 -0.23
CA LYS A 3 35.63 -52.82 -0.88
C LYS A 3 34.78 -52.22 0.21
N GLY A 4 34.91 -50.92 0.36
CA GLY A 4 34.16 -50.15 1.36
C GLY A 4 32.68 -50.12 0.98
N GLY A 5 31.97 -51.19 1.34
CA GLY A 5 30.52 -51.24 1.28
C GLY A 5 29.90 -50.66 2.53
N GLY A 6 30.14 -49.42 2.81
CA GLY A 6 29.36 -48.66 3.80
C GLY A 6 28.56 -47.62 3.08
N GLY A 7 27.25 -47.78 3.01
CA GLY A 7 26.39 -46.76 2.44
C GLY A 7 26.44 -45.51 3.30
N TYR A 8 26.75 -44.36 2.66
CA TYR A 8 26.69 -43.07 3.28
C TYR A 8 25.28 -42.49 3.27
N THR A 9 25.04 -41.52 4.11
CA THR A 9 23.75 -40.81 4.18
C THR A 9 23.90 -39.37 3.73
N LEU A 10 22.94 -38.89 2.95
CA LEU A 10 22.75 -37.49 2.61
C LEU A 10 21.45 -37.01 3.22
N THR A 11 21.52 -36.10 4.15
CA THR A 11 20.34 -35.43 4.71
C THR A 11 20.10 -34.15 3.91
N LEU A 12 18.92 -34.08 3.28
CA LEU A 12 18.42 -32.86 2.63
C LEU A 12 17.54 -32.11 3.60
N LYS A 13 17.92 -30.88 3.93
CA LYS A 13 17.15 -30.02 4.83
C LYS A 13 16.52 -28.88 4.05
N ASN A 14 15.20 -28.76 4.14
CA ASN A 14 14.43 -27.64 3.61
C ASN A 14 14.14 -26.66 4.76
N GLU A 15 14.76 -25.49 4.72
CA GLU A 15 14.56 -24.41 5.71
C GLU A 15 13.50 -23.41 5.22
N GLY A 16 12.78 -23.70 4.11
CA GLY A 16 11.82 -22.82 3.47
C GLY A 16 10.37 -23.06 3.78
N SER A 17 9.57 -22.09 3.36
CA SER A 17 8.11 -22.10 3.52
C SER A 17 7.37 -23.03 2.56
N THR A 18 8.06 -23.56 1.54
CA THR A 18 7.49 -24.40 0.48
C THR A 18 8.15 -25.78 0.43
N PRO A 19 7.46 -26.84 -0.01
CA PRO A 19 8.10 -28.14 -0.26
C PRO A 19 9.05 -28.06 -1.47
N TYR A 20 10.19 -28.76 -1.39
CA TYR A 20 11.16 -28.91 -2.46
C TYR A 20 11.22 -30.36 -2.96
N THR A 21 11.36 -30.52 -4.27
CA THR A 21 11.67 -31.83 -4.88
C THR A 21 13.06 -31.79 -5.47
N PHE A 22 14.00 -32.48 -4.83
CA PHE A 22 15.38 -32.57 -5.26
C PHE A 22 15.59 -33.74 -6.19
N GLN A 23 16.48 -33.53 -7.18
CA GLN A 23 17.06 -34.54 -8.03
C GLN A 23 18.52 -34.70 -7.69
N ILE A 24 18.98 -35.95 -7.49
CA ILE A 24 20.33 -36.29 -7.04
C ILE A 24 20.96 -37.19 -8.09
N TYR A 25 22.09 -36.75 -8.64
CA TYR A 25 22.84 -37.44 -9.67
C TYR A 25 24.25 -37.74 -9.20
N GLN A 26 24.70 -38.99 -9.27
CA GLN A 26 26.11 -39.31 -9.03
C GLN A 26 26.94 -38.90 -10.24
N ILE A 27 27.77 -37.84 -10.07
CA ILE A 27 28.61 -37.32 -11.15
C ILE A 27 29.93 -38.05 -11.24
N PHE A 28 30.60 -38.26 -10.13
CA PHE A 28 31.81 -39.06 -10.03
C PHE A 28 31.64 -40.17 -9.02
N SER A 29 32.20 -41.33 -9.32
CA SER A 29 32.41 -42.46 -8.42
C SER A 29 33.90 -42.77 -8.28
N GLY A 30 34.30 -43.56 -7.29
CA GLY A 30 35.69 -43.96 -7.11
C GLY A 30 35.89 -44.76 -5.83
N ASP A 31 37.15 -45.06 -5.53
CA ASP A 31 37.58 -45.74 -4.31
C ASP A 31 37.93 -44.74 -3.24
N LEU A 32 37.40 -44.92 -2.04
CA LEU A 32 37.69 -44.07 -0.87
C LEU A 32 38.78 -44.68 -0.02
N ASP A 33 39.82 -43.91 0.28
CA ASP A 33 40.90 -44.32 1.19
C ASP A 33 40.56 -43.94 2.68
N GLU A 34 41.48 -44.34 3.58
CA GLU A 34 41.32 -44.06 5.02
C GLU A 34 41.42 -42.55 5.34
N SER A 35 42.04 -41.76 4.48
CA SER A 35 42.13 -40.31 4.59
C SER A 35 40.90 -39.57 4.03
N LYS A 36 39.90 -40.33 3.59
CA LYS A 36 38.69 -39.83 2.91
C LYS A 36 38.96 -39.14 1.56
N THR A 37 40.01 -39.56 0.89
CA THR A 37 40.34 -39.11 -0.46
C THR A 37 39.76 -40.08 -1.47
N LEU A 38 39.04 -39.56 -2.46
CA LEU A 38 38.47 -40.38 -3.57
C LEU A 38 39.55 -40.54 -4.66
N SER A 39 39.81 -41.79 -5.01
CA SER A 39 40.76 -42.19 -6.03
C SER A 39 40.09 -43.09 -7.10
N ASN A 40 40.80 -43.39 -8.19
CA ASN A 40 40.23 -44.19 -9.32
C ASN A 40 38.93 -43.57 -9.82
N ILE A 41 38.91 -42.27 -9.99
CA ILE A 41 37.69 -41.50 -10.28
C ILE A 41 37.14 -41.88 -11.68
N GLN A 42 35.88 -42.29 -11.71
CA GLN A 42 35.15 -42.65 -12.91
C GLN A 42 33.90 -41.75 -13.02
N TRP A 43 33.33 -41.63 -14.23
CA TRP A 43 32.00 -41.04 -14.38
C TRP A 43 30.97 -41.89 -13.66
N GLY A 44 30.17 -41.22 -12.83
CA GLY A 44 29.06 -41.83 -12.10
C GLY A 44 27.89 -42.21 -12.99
N THR A 45 26.93 -42.94 -12.42
CA THR A 45 25.70 -43.38 -13.11
C THR A 45 24.77 -42.23 -13.48
N GLY A 46 24.92 -41.06 -12.86
CA GLY A 46 24.14 -39.86 -13.17
C GLY A 46 24.55 -39.14 -14.44
N ILE A 47 25.59 -39.65 -15.17
CA ILE A 47 26.04 -39.08 -16.46
C ILE A 47 25.61 -40.02 -17.61
N LYS A 48 25.05 -39.43 -18.67
CA LYS A 48 24.71 -40.17 -19.91
C LYS A 48 25.94 -40.85 -20.49
N GLU A 49 25.82 -42.12 -20.86
CA GLU A 49 26.91 -42.89 -21.44
C GLU A 49 27.49 -42.24 -22.70
N ALA A 50 26.59 -41.73 -23.57
CA ALA A 50 26.98 -41.06 -24.80
C ALA A 50 27.77 -39.73 -24.57
N SER A 51 27.67 -39.11 -23.39
CA SER A 51 28.35 -37.87 -23.07
C SER A 51 29.76 -38.10 -22.52
N LYS A 52 30.07 -39.29 -22.01
CA LYS A 52 31.33 -39.57 -21.32
C LYS A 52 32.57 -39.39 -22.23
N GLU A 53 32.43 -39.76 -23.50
CA GLU A 53 33.51 -39.59 -24.49
C GLU A 53 33.76 -38.09 -24.77
N THR A 54 32.68 -37.30 -24.90
CA THR A 54 32.81 -35.86 -25.18
C THR A 54 33.33 -35.08 -23.98
N LEU A 55 33.01 -35.50 -22.75
CA LEU A 55 33.47 -34.85 -21.51
C LEU A 55 34.92 -35.14 -21.17
N GLY A 56 35.58 -36.13 -21.80
CA GLY A 56 36.93 -36.61 -21.48
C GLY A 56 36.94 -37.53 -20.27
N THR A 57 38.10 -37.76 -19.68
CA THR A 57 38.21 -38.65 -18.52
C THR A 57 37.67 -37.98 -17.24
N ALA A 58 36.98 -38.77 -16.44
CA ALA A 58 36.43 -38.29 -15.17
C ALA A 58 37.53 -37.78 -14.18
N ALA A 59 38.71 -38.46 -14.20
CA ALA A 59 39.80 -38.09 -13.35
C ALA A 59 40.41 -36.74 -13.70
N GLU A 60 40.61 -36.42 -14.99
CA GLU A 60 41.11 -35.12 -15.44
C GLU A 60 40.09 -34.04 -15.11
N LYS A 61 38.77 -34.29 -15.36
CA LYS A 61 37.72 -33.31 -15.00
C LYS A 61 37.66 -33.04 -13.50
N ALA A 62 37.71 -34.06 -12.67
CA ALA A 62 37.72 -33.90 -11.23
C ALA A 62 38.91 -33.08 -10.72
N GLN A 63 40.06 -33.20 -11.36
CA GLN A 63 41.26 -32.40 -11.01
C GLN A 63 41.09 -30.91 -11.28
N THR A 64 40.23 -30.52 -12.22
CA THR A 64 39.95 -29.11 -12.51
C THR A 64 39.03 -28.44 -11.45
N LEU A 65 38.38 -29.21 -10.59
CA LEU A 65 37.48 -28.70 -9.57
C LEU A 65 38.24 -28.37 -8.27
N THR A 66 39.11 -27.35 -8.33
CA THR A 66 40.04 -26.99 -7.26
C THR A 66 39.40 -26.08 -6.20
N GLY A 67 38.30 -25.40 -6.54
CA GLY A 67 37.59 -24.48 -5.66
C GLY A 67 36.07 -24.43 -5.90
N GLU A 68 35.41 -23.57 -5.15
CA GLU A 68 33.97 -23.41 -5.20
C GLU A 68 33.49 -22.82 -6.54
N SER A 69 34.26 -21.89 -7.13
CA SER A 69 33.96 -21.29 -8.42
C SER A 69 33.93 -22.30 -9.55
N GLU A 70 34.97 -23.12 -9.63
CA GLU A 70 35.11 -24.18 -10.65
C GLU A 70 34.01 -25.25 -10.48
N ALA A 71 33.66 -25.58 -9.23
CA ALA A 71 32.59 -26.54 -8.95
C ALA A 71 31.21 -25.99 -9.38
N LYS A 72 30.95 -24.71 -9.16
CA LYS A 72 29.69 -24.05 -9.60
C LYS A 72 29.59 -23.98 -11.12
N GLU A 73 30.64 -23.57 -11.79
CA GLU A 73 30.67 -23.52 -13.27
C GLU A 73 30.48 -24.92 -13.86
N PHE A 74 31.17 -25.91 -13.31
CA PHE A 74 30.98 -27.30 -13.73
C PHE A 74 29.56 -27.79 -13.47
N ALA A 75 28.92 -27.42 -12.34
CA ALA A 75 27.53 -27.78 -12.04
C ALA A 75 26.55 -27.23 -13.09
N LYS A 76 26.81 -26.05 -13.65
CA LYS A 76 26.02 -25.48 -14.74
C LYS A 76 26.20 -26.27 -16.05
N THR A 77 27.44 -26.53 -16.42
CA THR A 77 27.73 -27.18 -17.70
C THR A 77 27.37 -28.67 -17.75
N ILE A 78 27.48 -29.38 -16.61
CA ILE A 78 27.21 -30.84 -16.58
C ILE A 78 25.72 -31.16 -16.66
N GLN A 79 24.81 -30.20 -16.47
CA GLN A 79 23.37 -30.46 -16.49
C GLN A 79 22.84 -31.01 -17.83
N GLU A 80 23.41 -30.59 -18.92
CA GLU A 80 23.05 -31.10 -20.27
C GLU A 80 23.41 -32.59 -20.49
N HIS A 81 24.31 -33.09 -19.66
CA HIS A 81 24.86 -34.46 -19.74
C HIS A 81 24.29 -35.40 -18.67
N LEU A 82 23.29 -34.96 -17.88
CA LEU A 82 22.69 -35.77 -16.82
C LEU A 82 21.83 -36.90 -17.37
N ASN A 83 21.96 -38.07 -16.75
CA ASN A 83 21.16 -39.24 -17.06
C ASN A 83 19.87 -39.25 -16.24
N GLU A 84 18.77 -38.88 -16.89
CA GLU A 84 17.46 -38.77 -16.25
C GLU A 84 16.90 -40.11 -15.73
N ASP A 85 17.37 -41.24 -16.29
CA ASP A 85 16.93 -42.58 -15.87
C ASP A 85 17.63 -43.07 -14.59
N ASN A 86 18.75 -42.43 -14.20
CA ASN A 86 19.57 -42.83 -13.06
C ASN A 86 19.69 -41.73 -12.00
N LYS A 87 18.62 -40.98 -11.77
CA LYS A 87 18.51 -40.02 -10.69
C LYS A 87 17.72 -40.56 -9.51
N LEU A 88 17.97 -40.00 -8.32
CA LEU A 88 17.07 -40.15 -7.21
C LEU A 88 16.23 -38.89 -7.07
N GLU A 89 14.92 -39.01 -6.92
CA GLU A 89 14.03 -37.91 -6.60
C GLU A 89 13.60 -37.99 -5.15
N VAL A 90 13.72 -36.86 -4.43
CA VAL A 90 13.43 -36.77 -3.01
C VAL A 90 12.62 -35.52 -2.74
N ARG A 91 11.41 -35.69 -2.22
CA ARG A 91 10.59 -34.58 -1.75
C ARG A 91 10.89 -34.31 -0.28
N VAL A 92 11.10 -33.05 0.07
CA VAL A 92 11.30 -32.55 1.44
C VAL A 92 10.23 -31.52 1.73
N GLU A 93 9.43 -31.75 2.76
CA GLU A 93 8.36 -30.82 3.15
C GLU A 93 8.95 -29.54 3.77
N LYS A 94 8.13 -28.50 3.89
CA LYS A 94 8.54 -27.20 4.45
C LYS A 94 9.06 -27.37 5.88
N ASN A 95 10.16 -26.70 6.20
CA ASN A 95 10.80 -26.74 7.51
C ASN A 95 11.12 -28.16 8.01
N ASP A 96 11.43 -29.11 7.08
CA ASP A 96 11.67 -30.50 7.38
C ASP A 96 12.98 -30.98 6.75
N SER A 97 13.34 -32.24 7.01
CA SER A 97 14.50 -32.89 6.42
C SER A 97 14.21 -34.35 6.06
N THR A 98 14.81 -34.81 4.96
CA THR A 98 14.72 -36.20 4.50
C THR A 98 16.13 -36.75 4.32
N THR A 99 16.37 -38.00 4.78
CA THR A 99 17.66 -38.67 4.66
C THR A 99 17.61 -39.73 3.58
N VAL A 100 18.52 -39.60 2.62
CA VAL A 100 18.81 -40.63 1.61
C VAL A 100 19.95 -41.51 2.13
N ALA A 101 19.70 -42.80 2.24
CA ALA A 101 20.67 -43.76 2.74
C ALA A 101 21.31 -44.58 1.62
N ASN A 102 22.37 -45.34 1.94
CA ASN A 102 23.06 -46.25 1.05
C ASN A 102 23.68 -45.65 -0.22
N LEU A 103 24.11 -44.36 -0.13
CA LEU A 103 24.86 -43.75 -1.21
C LEU A 103 26.30 -44.25 -1.23
N ASN A 104 26.85 -44.51 -2.42
CA ASN A 104 28.26 -44.84 -2.60
C ASN A 104 29.13 -43.57 -2.38
N ALA A 105 30.39 -43.74 -2.04
CA ALA A 105 31.34 -42.64 -2.07
C ALA A 105 31.39 -41.99 -3.47
N GLY A 106 31.46 -40.65 -3.53
CA GLY A 106 31.50 -39.94 -4.79
C GLY A 106 31.13 -38.46 -4.66
N TYR A 107 31.00 -37.85 -5.83
CA TYR A 107 30.48 -36.48 -5.94
C TYR A 107 29.07 -36.53 -6.55
N TYR A 108 28.17 -35.81 -5.96
CA TYR A 108 26.77 -35.77 -6.35
C TYR A 108 26.38 -34.35 -6.70
N LEU A 109 25.66 -34.18 -7.82
CA LEU A 109 24.92 -32.98 -8.12
C LEU A 109 23.53 -33.12 -7.50
N ILE A 110 23.18 -32.13 -6.70
CA ILE A 110 21.85 -32.00 -6.10
C ILE A 110 21.25 -30.74 -6.69
N LYS A 111 20.13 -30.87 -7.34
CA LYS A 111 19.39 -29.75 -7.95
C LYS A 111 17.90 -29.88 -7.68
N ASP A 112 17.18 -28.75 -7.73
CA ASP A 112 15.74 -28.77 -7.71
C ASP A 112 15.19 -29.37 -9.00
N LYS A 113 14.09 -30.10 -8.90
CA LYS A 113 13.36 -30.58 -10.06
C LYS A 113 12.83 -29.40 -10.86
N GLU A 114 13.09 -29.38 -12.16
CA GLU A 114 12.62 -28.34 -13.06
C GLU A 114 11.10 -28.17 -12.95
N GLY A 115 10.63 -26.92 -12.95
CA GLY A 115 9.22 -26.58 -12.77
C GLY A 115 8.67 -26.73 -11.35
N SER A 116 9.46 -27.25 -10.38
CA SER A 116 8.98 -27.46 -9.00
C SER A 116 8.90 -26.18 -8.16
N GLN A 117 9.58 -25.12 -8.57
CA GLN A 117 9.65 -23.83 -7.86
C GLN A 117 8.98 -22.65 -8.60
N THR A 118 8.31 -22.94 -9.73
CA THR A 118 7.62 -21.92 -10.55
C THR A 118 6.15 -21.74 -10.17
N GLN A 119 5.63 -22.56 -9.25
CA GLN A 119 4.21 -22.57 -8.88
C GLN A 119 4.00 -22.23 -7.42
N THR A 120 2.80 -21.77 -7.12
CA THR A 120 2.30 -21.41 -5.80
C THR A 120 2.64 -22.41 -4.68
N PRO A 121 3.06 -21.92 -3.50
CA PRO A 121 3.02 -20.52 -3.11
C PRO A 121 4.16 -19.71 -3.76
N PRO A 122 3.92 -18.37 -3.94
CA PRO A 122 4.95 -17.47 -4.40
C PRO A 122 6.17 -17.49 -3.46
N ASN A 123 7.27 -16.93 -3.93
CA ASN A 123 8.49 -16.72 -3.15
C ASN A 123 9.37 -17.99 -2.99
N SER A 124 9.83 -18.52 -4.10
CA SER A 124 10.75 -19.66 -4.11
C SER A 124 11.91 -19.45 -5.10
N ALA A 125 13.04 -20.09 -4.86
CA ALA A 125 14.19 -20.09 -5.72
C ALA A 125 14.79 -21.50 -5.87
N TYR A 126 15.47 -21.73 -7.00
CA TYR A 126 16.14 -22.99 -7.26
C TYR A 126 17.51 -23.07 -6.60
N THR A 127 17.90 -24.28 -6.23
CA THR A 127 19.20 -24.61 -5.69
C THR A 127 19.96 -25.54 -6.64
N SER A 128 21.26 -25.34 -6.84
CA SER A 128 22.11 -26.31 -7.53
C SER A 128 23.49 -26.29 -6.93
N TYR A 129 24.02 -27.45 -6.54
CA TYR A 129 25.37 -27.60 -6.05
C TYR A 129 25.92 -29.01 -6.19
N ILE A 130 27.23 -29.11 -6.22
CA ILE A 130 27.93 -30.38 -6.13
C ILE A 130 28.33 -30.61 -4.69
N LEU A 131 27.98 -31.78 -4.16
CA LEU A 131 28.34 -32.19 -2.81
C LEU A 131 29.22 -33.43 -2.82
N LYS A 132 30.37 -33.36 -2.14
CA LYS A 132 31.25 -34.50 -1.95
C LYS A 132 30.70 -35.43 -0.88
N VAL A 133 30.30 -36.64 -1.26
CA VAL A 133 29.79 -37.66 -0.31
C VAL A 133 30.89 -38.65 0.03
N VAL A 134 31.68 -38.34 1.05
CA VAL A 134 32.76 -39.21 1.58
C VAL A 134 32.52 -39.57 3.05
N GLY A 135 31.25 -39.47 3.50
CA GLY A 135 30.76 -39.69 4.86
C GLY A 135 29.32 -39.22 4.96
N ASN A 136 28.71 -39.32 6.12
CA ASN A 136 27.40 -38.74 6.36
C ASN A 136 27.48 -37.22 6.23
N THR A 137 26.56 -36.64 5.48
CA THR A 137 26.58 -35.21 5.19
C THR A 137 25.16 -34.63 5.09
N THR A 138 25.05 -33.32 5.23
CA THR A 138 23.79 -32.56 5.12
C THR A 138 23.93 -31.51 4.05
N ALA A 139 22.94 -31.40 3.18
CA ALA A 139 22.74 -30.29 2.26
C ALA A 139 21.49 -29.52 2.69
N LYS A 140 21.56 -28.21 2.62
CA LYS A 140 20.45 -27.32 2.98
C LYS A 140 20.02 -26.53 1.75
N THR A 141 18.71 -26.27 1.63
CA THR A 141 18.24 -25.28 0.66
C THR A 141 18.83 -23.91 1.01
N LYS A 142 19.28 -23.21 -0.02
CA LYS A 142 19.56 -21.77 0.12
C LYS A 142 18.27 -21.03 -0.22
N LEU A 143 17.54 -20.67 0.82
CA LEU A 143 16.31 -19.88 0.71
C LEU A 143 16.66 -18.43 0.92
N ASP A 144 17.04 -17.83 -0.14
CA ASP A 144 17.25 -16.40 -0.15
C ASP A 144 16.52 -15.86 -1.38
N VAL A 145 15.44 -15.17 -1.13
CA VAL A 145 14.55 -14.60 -2.13
C VAL A 145 14.39 -13.12 -1.83
N PRO A 146 14.12 -12.30 -2.84
CA PRO A 146 13.81 -10.89 -2.63
C PRO A 146 12.59 -10.71 -1.74
N GLU A 147 12.58 -9.60 -1.01
CA GLU A 147 11.44 -9.10 -0.28
C GLU A 147 10.97 -7.79 -0.88
N LEU A 148 9.67 -7.52 -0.80
CA LEU A 148 9.07 -6.24 -1.13
C LEU A 148 8.45 -5.63 0.12
N VAL A 149 8.72 -4.35 0.35
CA VAL A 149 8.02 -3.53 1.33
C VAL A 149 7.41 -2.34 0.62
N LYS A 150 6.09 -2.17 0.75
CA LYS A 150 5.31 -1.04 0.23
C LYS A 150 4.86 -0.15 1.36
N LYS A 151 5.04 1.15 1.24
CA LYS A 151 4.55 2.13 2.22
C LYS A 151 3.87 3.31 1.52
N VAL A 152 2.87 3.89 2.18
CA VAL A 152 2.23 5.16 1.85
C VAL A 152 2.64 6.20 2.90
N GLN A 153 2.83 7.45 2.49
CA GLN A 153 3.17 8.51 3.44
C GLN A 153 1.91 9.15 3.99
N GLU A 154 1.78 9.22 5.32
CA GLU A 154 0.73 9.97 6.00
C GLU A 154 1.12 11.47 6.10
N ASN A 155 0.25 12.36 5.60
CA ASN A 155 0.56 13.79 5.48
C ASN A 155 0.69 14.51 6.83
N SER A 156 -0.04 14.07 7.85
CA SER A 156 -0.02 14.63 9.21
C SER A 156 1.23 14.23 9.99
N LYS A 157 1.95 13.19 9.54
CA LYS A 157 3.12 12.60 10.21
C LYS A 157 4.44 12.82 9.47
N LYS A 158 4.45 13.50 8.35
CA LYS A 158 5.66 13.66 7.50
C LYS A 158 6.87 14.31 8.19
N ASP A 159 6.63 15.11 9.22
CA ASP A 159 7.67 15.88 9.94
C ASP A 159 8.12 15.20 11.24
N ILE A 160 7.68 13.95 11.50
CA ILE A 160 8.10 13.14 12.64
C ILE A 160 9.08 12.04 12.23
N GLU A 161 9.65 11.34 13.22
CA GLU A 161 10.53 10.18 12.97
C GLU A 161 9.83 9.14 12.08
N GLY A 162 10.57 8.61 11.09
CA GLY A 162 10.00 7.73 10.06
C GLY A 162 9.32 8.46 8.92
N ASN A 163 9.20 9.79 8.95
CA ASN A 163 8.59 10.65 7.91
C ASN A 163 7.18 10.20 7.50
N GLY A 164 6.43 9.56 8.39
CA GLY A 164 5.05 9.13 8.18
C GLY A 164 4.86 7.96 7.19
N TRP A 165 5.89 7.20 6.85
CA TRP A 165 5.77 6.01 6.00
C TRP A 165 5.16 4.83 6.76
N GLN A 166 3.97 4.40 6.36
CA GLN A 166 3.16 3.36 7.03
C GLN A 166 2.27 2.62 6.02
N ASP A 167 1.42 1.68 6.46
CA ASP A 167 0.60 0.86 5.55
C ASP A 167 -0.77 1.45 5.24
N ALA A 168 -1.22 2.43 6.03
CA ALA A 168 -2.44 3.17 5.73
C ALA A 168 -2.24 4.67 5.96
N ALA A 169 -3.02 5.50 5.25
CA ALA A 169 -3.03 6.96 5.39
C ALA A 169 -4.42 7.50 5.10
N ASP A 170 -4.66 8.76 5.45
CA ASP A 170 -5.88 9.44 5.01
C ASP A 170 -5.58 10.78 4.31
N TYR A 171 -6.44 11.12 3.35
CA TYR A 171 -6.22 12.27 2.47
C TYR A 171 -7.54 12.90 2.01
N ASN A 172 -7.51 14.20 1.70
CA ASN A 172 -8.58 14.81 0.92
C ASN A 172 -8.54 14.34 -0.54
N ILE A 173 -9.69 14.40 -1.21
CA ILE A 173 -9.74 14.23 -2.68
C ILE A 173 -8.82 15.26 -3.35
N ASP A 174 -8.20 14.86 -4.45
CA ASP A 174 -7.23 15.61 -5.27
C ASP A 174 -5.89 15.93 -4.58
N GLU A 175 -5.68 15.57 -3.31
CA GLU A 175 -4.37 15.69 -2.67
C GLU A 175 -3.35 14.67 -3.20
N VAL A 176 -2.07 15.05 -3.14
CA VAL A 176 -0.95 14.23 -3.60
C VAL A 176 -0.55 13.24 -2.54
N ILE A 177 -0.58 11.96 -2.88
CA ILE A 177 -0.27 10.83 -2.01
C ILE A 177 1.05 10.20 -2.44
N PRO A 178 2.13 10.32 -1.66
CA PRO A 178 3.39 9.65 -1.95
C PRO A 178 3.36 8.18 -1.57
N TYR A 179 3.93 7.33 -2.43
CA TYR A 179 4.14 5.90 -2.21
C TYR A 179 5.61 5.54 -2.38
N LYS A 180 6.04 4.49 -1.71
CA LYS A 180 7.39 3.94 -1.79
C LYS A 180 7.34 2.42 -1.79
N LEU A 181 8.02 1.83 -2.79
CA LEU A 181 8.31 0.40 -2.86
C LEU A 181 9.79 0.22 -2.58
N THR A 182 10.15 -0.70 -1.70
CA THR A 182 11.54 -1.07 -1.41
C THR A 182 11.71 -2.56 -1.67
N GLY A 183 12.54 -2.90 -2.62
CA GLY A 183 12.85 -4.27 -2.96
C GLY A 183 14.29 -4.65 -2.57
N THR A 184 14.48 -5.85 -2.03
CA THR A 184 15.79 -6.42 -1.70
C THR A 184 16.26 -7.39 -2.77
N LEU A 185 17.51 -7.87 -2.65
CA LEU A 185 18.10 -8.90 -3.51
C LEU A 185 18.49 -10.13 -2.66
N PRO A 186 18.53 -11.34 -3.25
CA PRO A 186 18.94 -12.53 -2.53
C PRO A 186 20.46 -12.52 -2.25
N SER A 187 20.91 -13.16 -1.18
CA SER A 187 22.32 -13.20 -0.80
C SER A 187 23.21 -13.87 -1.87
N ASN A 188 22.62 -14.78 -2.66
CA ASN A 188 23.26 -15.43 -3.79
C ASN A 188 23.11 -14.67 -5.13
N TYR A 189 22.73 -13.38 -5.11
CA TYR A 189 22.60 -12.55 -6.32
C TYR A 189 23.83 -12.61 -7.24
N ALA A 190 25.02 -12.73 -6.68
CA ALA A 190 26.26 -12.85 -7.45
C ALA A 190 26.31 -14.13 -8.33
N GLU A 191 25.58 -15.17 -7.97
CA GLU A 191 25.57 -16.47 -8.67
C GLU A 191 24.77 -16.44 -9.98
N TYR A 192 23.87 -15.48 -10.13
CA TYR A 192 23.11 -15.28 -11.37
C TYR A 192 23.97 -14.63 -12.45
N GLU A 193 23.87 -15.09 -13.68
CA GLU A 193 24.51 -14.46 -14.83
C GLU A 193 23.71 -13.23 -15.30
N THR A 194 22.40 -13.35 -15.36
CA THR A 194 21.44 -12.27 -15.61
C THR A 194 20.41 -12.26 -14.49
N TYR A 195 19.83 -11.12 -14.19
CA TYR A 195 18.83 -11.02 -13.12
C TYR A 195 17.65 -10.15 -13.58
N PHE A 196 16.54 -10.79 -13.94
CA PHE A 196 15.27 -10.11 -14.19
C PHE A 196 14.68 -9.63 -12.85
N TYR A 197 14.13 -8.39 -12.86
CA TYR A 197 13.53 -7.83 -11.65
C TYR A 197 12.43 -6.83 -12.03
N GLU A 198 11.22 -7.02 -11.51
CA GLU A 198 10.08 -6.21 -11.89
C GLU A 198 9.19 -5.92 -10.70
N PHE A 199 8.98 -4.64 -10.41
CA PHE A 199 7.92 -4.18 -9.52
C PHE A 199 6.62 -4.13 -10.30
N ASN A 200 5.55 -4.70 -9.72
CA ASN A 200 4.19 -4.62 -10.21
C ASN A 200 3.35 -3.91 -9.17
N ASP A 201 2.59 -2.90 -9.57
CA ASP A 201 1.75 -2.09 -8.69
C ASP A 201 0.34 -1.96 -9.28
N ILE A 202 -0.70 -2.25 -8.48
CA ILE A 202 -2.10 -2.32 -8.90
C ILE A 202 -2.93 -1.47 -7.95
N MET A 203 -3.52 -0.41 -8.47
CA MET A 203 -4.27 0.58 -7.71
C MET A 203 -5.78 0.40 -7.88
N SER A 204 -6.54 0.66 -6.82
CA SER A 204 -8.01 0.75 -6.90
C SER A 204 -8.44 1.90 -7.81
N ALA A 205 -9.70 1.85 -8.30
CA ALA A 205 -10.28 2.87 -9.19
C ALA A 205 -10.34 4.27 -8.55
N GLY A 206 -10.29 4.36 -7.21
CA GLY A 206 -10.27 5.62 -6.46
C GLY A 206 -8.92 6.35 -6.49
N LEU A 207 -7.87 5.72 -7.00
CA LEU A 207 -6.52 6.30 -7.11
C LEU A 207 -6.19 6.63 -8.57
N THR A 208 -5.59 7.78 -8.80
CA THR A 208 -5.06 8.21 -10.11
C THR A 208 -3.54 8.28 -10.03
N PHE A 209 -2.87 7.48 -10.83
CA PHE A 209 -1.40 7.42 -10.90
C PHE A 209 -0.79 8.60 -11.65
N ASP A 210 0.24 9.22 -11.09
CA ASP A 210 1.07 10.21 -11.76
C ASP A 210 2.37 9.57 -12.28
N LYS A 211 2.36 9.14 -13.53
CA LYS A 211 3.51 8.48 -14.17
C LYS A 211 4.77 9.35 -14.24
N MET A 212 4.62 10.69 -14.22
CA MET A 212 5.76 11.62 -14.27
C MET A 212 6.45 11.76 -12.91
N SER A 213 5.84 11.28 -11.85
CA SER A 213 6.39 11.32 -10.51
C SER A 213 7.30 10.14 -10.16
N VAL A 214 7.38 9.12 -11.03
CA VAL A 214 8.18 7.91 -10.79
C VAL A 214 9.66 8.26 -10.71
N LYS A 215 10.28 7.87 -9.60
CA LYS A 215 11.71 7.97 -9.36
C LYS A 215 12.22 6.62 -8.88
N VAL A 216 13.23 6.09 -9.55
CA VAL A 216 13.86 4.82 -9.19
C VAL A 216 15.29 5.07 -8.72
N THR A 217 15.65 4.48 -7.59
CA THR A 217 17.00 4.57 -7.05
C THR A 217 17.52 3.19 -6.63
N VAL A 218 18.85 3.01 -6.70
CA VAL A 218 19.56 1.89 -6.09
C VAL A 218 20.58 2.48 -5.12
N ASP A 219 20.49 2.12 -3.84
CA ASP A 219 21.37 2.63 -2.78
C ASP A 219 21.50 4.17 -2.81
N GLY A 220 20.39 4.87 -3.11
CA GLY A 220 20.35 6.34 -3.23
C GLY A 220 20.76 6.91 -4.58
N THR A 221 21.39 6.12 -5.47
CA THR A 221 21.74 6.55 -6.85
C THR A 221 20.51 6.48 -7.74
N THR A 222 20.15 7.61 -8.37
CA THR A 222 18.97 7.69 -9.27
C THR A 222 19.28 7.03 -10.62
N LEU A 223 18.39 6.16 -11.06
CA LEU A 223 18.43 5.49 -12.35
C LEU A 223 17.64 6.27 -13.43
N THR A 224 17.97 6.03 -14.70
CA THR A 224 17.37 6.70 -15.85
C THR A 224 16.37 5.79 -16.54
N ALA A 225 15.12 6.26 -16.70
CA ALA A 225 14.09 5.55 -17.46
C ALA A 225 14.53 5.36 -18.93
N ASP A 226 14.08 4.27 -19.55
CA ASP A 226 14.39 3.84 -20.92
C ASP A 226 15.89 3.53 -21.18
N GLN A 227 16.74 3.70 -20.17
CA GLN A 227 18.15 3.30 -20.20
C GLN A 227 18.42 2.17 -19.20
N ASP A 228 18.10 2.39 -17.93
CA ASP A 228 18.35 1.45 -16.83
C ASP A 228 17.14 0.58 -16.54
N TYR A 229 15.92 1.09 -16.77
CA TYR A 229 14.65 0.38 -16.55
C TYR A 229 13.57 0.85 -17.51
N SER A 230 12.52 0.04 -17.68
CA SER A 230 11.31 0.40 -18.43
C SER A 230 10.14 0.68 -17.48
N LEU A 231 9.41 1.79 -17.69
CA LEU A 231 8.14 2.08 -17.02
C LEU A 231 6.99 1.71 -17.97
N ILE A 232 6.21 0.68 -17.61
CA ILE A 232 5.08 0.18 -18.38
C ILE A 232 3.79 0.52 -17.62
N VAL A 233 2.86 1.24 -18.27
CA VAL A 233 1.60 1.68 -17.65
C VAL A 233 0.42 1.03 -18.35
N HIS A 234 -0.47 0.42 -17.56
CA HIS A 234 -1.70 -0.24 -18.00
C HIS A 234 -2.92 0.54 -17.49
N SER A 235 -3.47 1.41 -18.33
CA SER A 235 -4.58 2.29 -17.94
C SER A 235 -5.90 1.54 -17.75
N ASP A 236 -6.08 0.39 -18.40
CA ASP A 236 -7.26 -0.48 -18.31
C ASP A 236 -7.38 -1.21 -16.97
N THR A 237 -6.24 -1.52 -16.35
CA THR A 237 -6.15 -2.19 -15.05
C THR A 237 -5.71 -1.25 -13.92
N ASN A 238 -5.51 0.03 -14.20
CA ASN A 238 -4.98 1.02 -13.27
C ASN A 238 -3.72 0.53 -12.56
N SER A 239 -2.73 0.06 -13.35
CA SER A 239 -1.50 -0.53 -12.84
C SER A 239 -0.28 -0.07 -13.61
N PHE A 240 0.90 -0.25 -13.01
CA PHE A 240 2.17 -0.02 -13.70
C PHE A 240 3.21 -1.06 -13.29
N GLN A 241 4.25 -1.15 -14.11
CA GLN A 241 5.44 -1.97 -13.85
C GLN A 241 6.69 -1.11 -13.99
N VAL A 242 7.64 -1.33 -13.08
CA VAL A 242 9.03 -0.89 -13.22
C VAL A 242 9.86 -2.13 -13.47
N ARG A 243 10.32 -2.31 -14.72
CA ARG A 243 10.96 -3.54 -15.20
C ARG A 243 12.43 -3.34 -15.49
N PHE A 244 13.22 -4.24 -14.96
CA PHE A 244 14.63 -4.42 -15.27
C PHE A 244 14.79 -5.78 -15.99
N GLU A 245 15.08 -5.76 -17.27
CA GLU A 245 15.32 -6.99 -18.02
C GLU A 245 16.57 -7.72 -17.51
N ASN A 246 17.57 -6.98 -17.06
CA ASN A 246 18.76 -7.51 -16.42
C ASN A 246 19.42 -6.48 -15.49
N LEU A 247 19.19 -6.60 -14.17
CA LEU A 247 19.81 -5.73 -13.17
C LEU A 247 21.35 -5.75 -13.24
N LYS A 248 21.97 -6.86 -13.68
CA LYS A 248 23.42 -6.99 -13.80
C LYS A 248 24.02 -6.22 -14.98
N ALA A 249 23.19 -5.76 -15.91
CA ALA A 249 23.62 -4.94 -17.04
C ALA A 249 23.74 -3.44 -16.69
N ILE A 250 23.21 -3.01 -15.55
CA ILE A 250 23.24 -1.60 -15.12
C ILE A 250 24.68 -1.21 -14.78
N GLN A 251 25.16 -0.15 -15.44
CA GLN A 251 26.55 0.35 -15.29
C GLN A 251 26.63 1.60 -14.41
N SER A 252 25.50 2.28 -14.16
CA SER A 252 25.44 3.55 -13.44
C SER A 252 25.68 3.42 -11.94
N VAL A 253 25.49 2.20 -11.39
CA VAL A 253 25.66 1.88 -9.96
C VAL A 253 26.12 0.43 -9.80
N MET A 254 26.95 0.17 -8.78
CA MET A 254 27.33 -1.20 -8.43
C MET A 254 26.19 -1.85 -7.62
N ILE A 255 25.60 -2.90 -8.15
CA ILE A 255 24.51 -3.65 -7.51
C ILE A 255 25.05 -4.94 -6.89
N THR A 256 24.81 -5.13 -5.59
CA THR A 256 25.24 -6.29 -4.81
C THR A 256 24.03 -6.95 -4.12
N SER A 257 24.24 -8.09 -3.47
CA SER A 257 23.18 -8.76 -2.69
C SER A 257 22.61 -7.93 -1.52
N THR A 258 23.30 -6.86 -1.11
CA THR A 258 22.85 -5.97 -0.03
C THR A 258 22.20 -4.69 -0.55
N SER A 259 22.19 -4.48 -1.87
CA SER A 259 21.58 -3.31 -2.48
C SER A 259 20.07 -3.31 -2.31
N GLN A 260 19.50 -2.11 -2.13
CA GLN A 260 18.07 -1.88 -2.12
C GLN A 260 17.65 -1.09 -3.35
N ILE A 261 16.61 -1.59 -4.03
CA ILE A 261 15.99 -0.90 -5.16
C ILE A 261 14.72 -0.22 -4.63
N VAL A 262 14.66 1.10 -4.77
CA VAL A 262 13.53 1.90 -4.28
C VAL A 262 12.81 2.57 -5.44
N VAL A 263 11.49 2.41 -5.49
CA VAL A 263 10.60 3.11 -6.42
C VAL A 263 9.72 4.05 -5.61
N GLU A 264 9.86 5.35 -5.82
CA GLU A 264 8.99 6.39 -5.28
C GLU A 264 8.08 6.90 -6.38
N TYR A 265 6.81 7.10 -6.08
CA TYR A 265 5.83 7.65 -7.02
C TYR A 265 4.68 8.32 -6.27
N LYS A 266 3.78 8.97 -7.01
CA LYS A 266 2.65 9.70 -6.44
C LYS A 266 1.34 9.29 -7.10
N CYS A 267 0.28 9.29 -6.28
CA CYS A 267 -1.11 9.18 -6.73
C CYS A 267 -1.94 10.37 -6.22
N ARG A 268 -3.21 10.43 -6.65
CA ARG A 268 -4.24 11.30 -6.09
C ARG A 268 -5.52 10.50 -5.92
N LEU A 269 -6.28 10.78 -4.84
CA LEU A 269 -7.66 10.33 -4.75
C LEU A 269 -8.51 11.07 -5.80
N ASN A 270 -9.39 10.34 -6.45
CA ASN A 270 -10.29 10.87 -7.49
C ASN A 270 -11.77 10.70 -7.11
N GLY A 271 -12.68 11.12 -7.99
CA GLY A 271 -14.13 11.04 -7.74
C GLY A 271 -14.72 9.63 -7.57
N ASN A 272 -13.95 8.56 -7.88
CA ASN A 272 -14.36 7.16 -7.65
C ASN A 272 -13.86 6.62 -6.30
N ALA A 273 -13.23 7.45 -5.47
CA ALA A 273 -12.73 7.03 -4.18
C ALA A 273 -13.83 6.46 -3.28
N VAL A 274 -13.53 5.33 -2.65
CA VAL A 274 -14.37 4.73 -1.60
C VAL A 274 -14.24 5.60 -0.36
N ILE A 275 -15.38 6.00 0.19
CA ILE A 275 -15.45 6.85 1.37
C ILE A 275 -15.48 5.99 2.63
N ALA A 276 -14.47 6.13 3.49
CA ALA A 276 -14.27 5.30 4.68
C ALA A 276 -14.34 3.77 4.37
N GLY A 277 -14.98 2.96 5.18
CA GLY A 277 -15.16 1.53 4.91
C GLY A 277 -13.85 0.81 4.63
N ASN A 278 -13.77 0.12 3.49
CA ASN A 278 -12.56 -0.61 3.05
C ASN A 278 -11.47 0.31 2.45
N GLY A 279 -11.72 1.63 2.33
CA GLY A 279 -10.79 2.58 1.75
C GLY A 279 -10.41 2.30 0.29
N ASN A 280 -9.26 2.81 -0.12
CA ASN A 280 -8.75 2.77 -1.49
C ASN A 280 -7.43 1.99 -1.51
N PRO A 281 -7.46 0.66 -1.72
CA PRO A 281 -6.28 -0.19 -1.69
C PRO A 281 -5.37 0.04 -2.89
N ASN A 282 -4.07 -0.16 -2.62
CA ASN A 282 -3.00 -0.22 -3.60
C ASN A 282 -2.07 -1.37 -3.23
N THR A 283 -1.90 -2.35 -4.12
CA THR A 283 -1.19 -3.60 -3.89
C THR A 283 0.03 -3.71 -4.80
N ALA A 284 1.15 -4.20 -4.30
CA ALA A 284 2.34 -4.43 -5.10
C ALA A 284 2.97 -5.79 -4.82
N TYR A 285 3.76 -6.28 -5.79
CA TYR A 285 4.60 -7.47 -5.68
C TYR A 285 5.81 -7.36 -6.62
N LEU A 286 6.84 -8.17 -6.33
CA LEU A 286 7.99 -8.35 -7.22
C LEU A 286 7.86 -9.63 -8.04
N VAL A 287 8.33 -9.58 -9.29
CA VAL A 287 8.71 -10.74 -10.10
C VAL A 287 10.22 -10.69 -10.28
N TYR A 288 10.90 -11.80 -10.07
CA TYR A 288 12.35 -11.85 -10.04
C TYR A 288 12.89 -13.19 -10.63
N SER A 289 14.13 -13.16 -11.14
CA SER A 289 14.81 -14.39 -11.51
C SER A 289 15.02 -15.28 -10.30
N ASN A 290 14.56 -16.53 -10.37
CA ASN A 290 14.64 -17.47 -9.25
C ASN A 290 15.50 -18.71 -9.52
N ASN A 291 16.11 -18.82 -10.71
CA ASN A 291 16.96 -19.95 -11.07
C ASN A 291 18.38 -19.52 -11.43
N PRO A 292 19.34 -19.63 -10.52
CA PRO A 292 20.75 -19.25 -10.77
C PRO A 292 21.46 -20.18 -11.78
N ASN A 293 20.84 -21.31 -12.13
CA ASN A 293 21.43 -22.31 -13.04
C ASN A 293 21.10 -22.03 -14.51
N GLN A 294 20.19 -21.10 -14.79
CA GLN A 294 19.79 -20.71 -16.14
C GLN A 294 20.27 -19.29 -16.44
N SER A 295 20.82 -19.08 -17.63
CA SER A 295 21.15 -17.77 -18.18
C SER A 295 19.98 -17.21 -19.02
N GLY A 296 19.91 -15.88 -19.11
CA GLY A 296 18.83 -15.21 -19.87
C GLY A 296 17.50 -15.30 -19.15
N GLY A 297 16.40 -15.02 -19.71
CA GLY A 297 15.09 -14.91 -19.08
C GLY A 297 14.52 -16.17 -18.38
N GLY A 298 15.35 -16.95 -17.70
CA GLY A 298 15.00 -18.19 -16.98
C GLY A 298 13.71 -18.14 -16.15
N ASP A 299 13.53 -19.13 -15.28
CA ASP A 299 12.34 -19.20 -14.41
C ASP A 299 12.24 -17.98 -13.48
N HIS A 300 11.01 -17.52 -13.22
CA HIS A 300 10.74 -16.39 -12.35
C HIS A 300 9.97 -16.80 -11.10
N GLY A 301 10.34 -16.20 -9.96
CA GLY A 301 9.57 -16.22 -8.71
C GLY A 301 8.73 -14.95 -8.58
N LYS A 302 7.77 -15.00 -7.66
CA LYS A 302 6.92 -13.86 -7.28
C LYS A 302 6.93 -13.72 -5.75
N THR A 303 7.08 -12.50 -5.21
CA THR A 303 6.91 -12.26 -3.77
C THR A 303 5.44 -12.36 -3.37
N PRO A 304 5.13 -12.52 -2.07
CA PRO A 304 3.82 -12.17 -1.55
C PRO A 304 3.44 -10.74 -1.96
N GLU A 305 2.14 -10.48 -1.99
CA GLU A 305 1.62 -9.14 -2.21
C GLU A 305 1.71 -8.32 -0.92
N ASP A 306 2.09 -7.05 -1.06
CA ASP A 306 2.08 -6.06 0.01
C ASP A 306 1.07 -4.96 -0.34
N LYS A 307 0.21 -4.59 0.61
CA LYS A 307 -0.95 -3.74 0.39
C LYS A 307 -0.96 -2.53 1.32
N ASN A 308 -1.20 -1.36 0.74
CA ASN A 308 -1.53 -0.15 1.49
C ASN A 308 -2.98 0.27 1.23
N VAL A 309 -3.57 1.04 2.16
CA VAL A 309 -4.93 1.57 2.02
C VAL A 309 -4.96 3.06 2.32
N VAL A 310 -5.59 3.84 1.44
CA VAL A 310 -5.85 5.26 1.66
C VAL A 310 -7.32 5.49 1.95
N PHE A 311 -7.59 6.15 3.09
CA PHE A 311 -8.93 6.51 3.52
C PHE A 311 -9.27 7.96 3.18
N THR A 312 -10.55 8.25 3.11
CA THR A 312 -11.12 9.59 3.01
C THR A 312 -12.52 9.56 3.61
N TYR A 313 -13.01 10.68 4.12
CA TYR A 313 -14.20 10.69 4.97
C TYR A 313 -15.32 11.57 4.41
N LYS A 314 -16.51 11.48 5.03
CA LYS A 314 -17.71 12.23 4.68
C LYS A 314 -18.38 12.78 5.92
N VAL A 315 -18.78 14.04 5.85
CA VAL A 315 -19.62 14.70 6.85
C VAL A 315 -20.97 15.00 6.23
N VAL A 316 -22.05 14.67 6.95
CA VAL A 316 -23.45 14.96 6.58
C VAL A 316 -24.05 15.90 7.62
N VAL A 317 -24.46 17.09 7.18
CA VAL A 317 -25.15 18.07 7.99
C VAL A 317 -26.63 18.02 7.66
N ASN A 318 -27.49 17.69 8.66
CA ASN A 318 -28.93 17.75 8.53
C ASN A 318 -29.42 19.09 9.08
N LYS A 319 -30.01 19.91 8.22
CA LYS A 319 -30.53 21.23 8.63
C LYS A 319 -31.92 21.12 9.18
N LYS A 320 -32.14 21.63 10.42
CA LYS A 320 -33.37 21.54 11.17
C LYS A 320 -33.78 22.86 11.85
N ASP A 321 -35.04 22.98 12.22
CA ASP A 321 -35.53 24.01 13.14
C ASP A 321 -35.58 23.51 14.59
N GLU A 322 -36.03 24.37 15.52
CA GLU A 322 -36.13 24.07 16.96
C GLU A 322 -37.15 22.97 17.27
N GLU A 323 -38.15 22.73 16.41
CA GLU A 323 -39.15 21.68 16.51
C GLU A 323 -38.66 20.35 15.83
N ASN A 324 -37.39 20.30 15.43
CA ASN A 324 -36.77 19.16 14.77
C ASN A 324 -37.30 18.84 13.36
N HIS A 325 -37.97 19.80 12.72
CA HIS A 325 -38.41 19.68 11.32
C HIS A 325 -37.26 20.05 10.40
N SER A 326 -37.23 19.41 9.24
CA SER A 326 -36.26 19.71 8.17
C SER A 326 -36.41 21.16 7.67
N LEU A 327 -35.33 21.92 7.61
CA LEU A 327 -35.30 23.33 7.26
C LEU A 327 -34.55 23.59 5.97
N GLN A 328 -35.24 24.10 4.94
CA GLN A 328 -34.67 24.39 3.62
C GLN A 328 -34.12 25.84 3.54
N GLY A 329 -33.29 26.10 2.50
CA GLY A 329 -32.82 27.44 2.15
C GLY A 329 -31.50 27.86 2.82
N ALA A 330 -30.84 26.97 3.52
CA ALA A 330 -29.49 27.20 4.03
C ALA A 330 -28.42 26.97 2.94
N GLN A 331 -27.24 27.58 3.15
CA GLN A 331 -26.00 27.28 2.44
C GLN A 331 -24.87 27.17 3.44
N PHE A 332 -24.00 26.18 3.27
CA PHE A 332 -22.85 25.96 4.13
C PHE A 332 -21.54 25.98 3.34
N GLU A 333 -20.49 26.52 3.98
CA GLU A 333 -19.11 26.46 3.56
C GLU A 333 -18.31 25.68 4.59
N LEU A 334 -17.47 24.74 4.12
CA LEU A 334 -16.54 23.99 4.98
C LEU A 334 -15.11 24.44 4.72
N ARG A 335 -14.37 24.71 5.79
CA ARG A 335 -12.95 25.07 5.76
C ARG A 335 -12.12 24.10 6.58
N LYS A 336 -10.95 23.69 6.10
CA LYS A 336 -9.94 22.93 6.88
C LYS A 336 -9.05 23.91 7.64
N ILE A 337 -8.86 23.69 8.93
CA ILE A 337 -8.00 24.50 9.79
C ILE A 337 -6.67 23.75 9.95
N VAL A 338 -5.58 24.37 9.49
CA VAL A 338 -4.22 23.79 9.61
C VAL A 338 -3.53 24.28 10.89
N ASN A 339 -3.71 25.56 11.25
CA ASN A 339 -3.18 26.16 12.47
C ASN A 339 -4.31 26.80 13.26
N ASP A 340 -4.28 26.75 14.59
CA ASP A 340 -5.37 27.24 15.47
C ASP A 340 -5.72 28.73 15.32
N GLN A 341 -4.86 29.52 14.69
CA GLN A 341 -5.08 30.94 14.41
C GLN A 341 -5.49 31.23 12.96
N ASP A 342 -5.71 30.18 12.16
CA ASP A 342 -6.05 30.33 10.74
C ASP A 342 -7.57 30.47 10.57
N GLU A 343 -7.99 31.33 9.62
CA GLU A 343 -9.39 31.38 9.13
C GLU A 343 -9.83 30.09 8.43
N GLY A 344 -8.89 29.21 8.16
CA GLY A 344 -9.05 27.93 7.46
C GLY A 344 -9.10 28.08 5.94
N THR A 345 -8.58 27.06 5.26
CA THR A 345 -8.66 26.97 3.80
C THR A 345 -10.02 26.41 3.41
N LYS A 346 -10.71 27.09 2.50
CA LYS A 346 -11.98 26.63 1.96
C LYS A 346 -11.80 25.30 1.22
N ILE A 347 -12.57 24.29 1.63
CA ILE A 347 -12.61 22.98 0.99
C ILE A 347 -13.78 22.91 0.02
N ASP A 348 -14.99 23.27 0.49
CA ASP A 348 -16.21 23.14 -0.31
C ASP A 348 -17.28 24.16 0.09
N THR A 349 -18.22 24.42 -0.82
CA THR A 349 -19.46 25.14 -0.56
C THR A 349 -20.62 24.32 -1.08
N VAL A 350 -21.49 23.85 -0.19
CA VAL A 350 -22.65 23.06 -0.54
C VAL A 350 -23.92 23.89 -0.42
N THR A 351 -24.62 24.04 -1.55
CA THR A 351 -25.96 24.62 -1.63
C THR A 351 -26.94 23.51 -1.99
N VAL A 352 -27.98 23.36 -1.19
CA VAL A 352 -29.07 22.40 -1.47
C VAL A 352 -30.32 23.20 -1.82
N THR A 353 -30.77 23.13 -3.10
CA THR A 353 -31.93 23.84 -3.59
C THR A 353 -33.26 23.13 -3.19
N GLU A 354 -33.20 21.80 -3.11
CA GLU A 354 -34.31 20.96 -2.65
C GLU A 354 -33.79 19.95 -1.65
N GLY A 355 -34.19 20.10 -0.39
CA GLY A 355 -33.73 19.20 0.67
C GLY A 355 -33.04 19.93 1.81
N THR A 356 -32.52 19.16 2.74
CA THR A 356 -32.00 19.66 4.03
C THR A 356 -30.73 18.96 4.47
N LYS A 357 -30.13 18.13 3.59
CA LYS A 357 -28.89 17.38 3.85
C LYS A 357 -27.74 17.96 3.02
N PHE A 358 -26.66 18.35 3.68
CA PHE A 358 -25.45 18.87 3.07
C PHE A 358 -24.36 17.81 3.22
N ASN A 359 -23.82 17.33 2.09
CA ASN A 359 -22.83 16.26 2.05
C ASN A 359 -21.46 16.85 1.67
N PHE A 360 -20.51 16.80 2.58
CA PHE A 360 -19.09 17.11 2.35
C PHE A 360 -18.34 15.80 2.25
N LYS A 361 -17.80 15.48 1.07
CA LYS A 361 -17.13 14.21 0.78
C LYS A 361 -15.66 14.43 0.47
N GLY A 362 -14.88 13.36 0.68
CA GLY A 362 -13.47 13.35 0.33
C GLY A 362 -12.64 14.18 1.29
N LEU A 363 -12.92 14.05 2.57
CA LEU A 363 -12.26 14.77 3.65
C LEU A 363 -11.18 13.89 4.29
N ASP A 364 -10.11 14.50 4.65
CA ASP A 364 -9.03 13.98 5.48
C ASP A 364 -9.39 14.09 6.98
N ALA A 365 -8.70 13.38 7.87
CA ALA A 365 -8.77 13.67 9.30
C ALA A 365 -8.21 15.06 9.61
N GLY A 366 -8.68 15.67 10.70
CA GLY A 366 -8.23 17.00 11.11
C GLY A 366 -9.34 17.94 11.52
N LYS A 367 -8.98 19.21 11.75
CA LYS A 367 -9.85 20.24 12.29
C LYS A 367 -10.53 21.03 11.18
N TYR A 368 -11.85 21.25 11.33
CA TYR A 368 -12.69 21.91 10.35
C TYR A 368 -13.55 22.99 10.97
N LYS A 369 -13.95 23.99 10.15
CA LYS A 369 -14.88 25.07 10.46
C LYS A 369 -16.03 25.04 9.47
N LEU A 370 -17.25 24.76 9.95
CA LEU A 370 -18.48 24.80 9.18
C LEU A 370 -19.14 26.16 9.39
N ILE A 371 -19.43 26.87 8.30
CA ILE A 371 -19.99 28.23 8.30
C ILE A 371 -21.31 28.22 7.55
N GLU A 372 -22.40 28.69 8.18
CA GLU A 372 -23.67 28.97 7.48
C GLU A 372 -23.54 30.30 6.74
N THR A 373 -23.40 30.25 5.41
CA THR A 373 -23.22 31.44 4.56
C THR A 373 -24.54 32.04 4.10
N VAL A 374 -25.60 31.24 4.03
CA VAL A 374 -26.98 31.68 3.78
C VAL A 374 -27.89 31.07 4.83
N THR A 375 -28.63 31.92 5.52
CA THR A 375 -29.57 31.49 6.56
C THR A 375 -31.00 31.45 5.99
N PRO A 376 -31.78 30.42 6.32
CA PRO A 376 -33.20 30.36 5.94
C PRO A 376 -34.01 31.57 6.42
N SER A 377 -34.93 32.04 5.58
CA SER A 377 -35.75 33.23 5.91
C SER A 377 -36.57 33.04 7.20
N GLY A 378 -36.52 34.00 8.10
CA GLY A 378 -37.17 33.99 9.40
C GLY A 378 -36.40 33.31 10.53
N TYR A 379 -35.18 32.91 10.28
CA TYR A 379 -34.27 32.28 11.27
C TYR A 379 -33.04 33.11 11.52
N ASN A 380 -32.38 32.88 12.66
CA ASN A 380 -31.12 33.49 13.00
C ASN A 380 -29.95 32.64 12.50
N THR A 381 -28.91 33.27 11.96
CA THR A 381 -27.66 32.59 11.56
C THR A 381 -26.99 31.92 12.77
N ILE A 382 -26.52 30.71 12.60
CA ILE A 382 -25.77 30.00 13.63
C ILE A 382 -24.34 30.57 13.75
N GLN A 383 -23.73 30.38 14.91
CA GLN A 383 -22.29 30.60 15.04
C GLN A 383 -21.55 29.51 14.25
N PRO A 384 -20.37 29.81 13.67
CA PRO A 384 -19.54 28.80 13.02
C PRO A 384 -19.23 27.63 13.97
N ILE A 385 -19.32 26.42 13.44
CA ILE A 385 -19.11 25.18 14.19
C ILE A 385 -17.69 24.70 13.90
N ILE A 386 -16.88 24.56 14.96
CA ILE A 386 -15.55 23.96 14.88
C ILE A 386 -15.67 22.52 15.33
N PHE A 387 -15.13 21.59 14.52
CA PHE A 387 -15.11 20.17 14.81
C PHE A 387 -13.83 19.52 14.27
N THR A 388 -13.50 18.36 14.82
CA THR A 388 -12.37 17.53 14.38
C THR A 388 -12.88 16.19 13.88
N ILE A 389 -12.46 15.77 12.70
CA ILE A 389 -12.60 14.39 12.22
C ILE A 389 -11.40 13.62 12.78
N GLU A 390 -11.67 12.61 13.59
CA GLU A 390 -10.66 11.70 14.11
C GLU A 390 -10.87 10.31 13.53
N ALA A 391 -9.82 9.75 12.96
CA ALA A 391 -9.80 8.41 12.43
C ALA A 391 -8.62 7.63 13.00
N THR A 392 -8.82 6.34 13.21
CA THR A 392 -7.74 5.40 13.52
C THR A 392 -7.84 4.21 12.58
N TYR A 393 -6.70 3.72 12.13
CA TYR A 393 -6.57 2.59 11.22
C TYR A 393 -5.28 1.83 11.53
N ASP A 394 -5.13 0.64 10.96
CA ASP A 394 -3.94 -0.18 11.16
C ASP A 394 -2.77 0.44 10.38
N GLU A 395 -1.76 0.95 11.09
CA GLU A 395 -0.61 1.65 10.50
C GLU A 395 0.48 0.69 10.02
N GLU A 396 0.53 -0.52 10.59
CA GLU A 396 1.47 -1.60 10.27
C GLU A 396 0.70 -2.92 10.17
N SER A 397 0.23 -3.26 8.96
CA SER A 397 -0.59 -4.45 8.72
C SER A 397 -0.55 -4.86 7.25
N ASP A 398 -0.53 -6.16 6.98
CA ASP A 398 -0.67 -6.69 5.61
C ASP A 398 -2.08 -6.48 5.03
N ASP A 399 -3.07 -6.12 5.86
CA ASP A 399 -4.44 -5.82 5.47
C ASP A 399 -5.03 -4.66 6.32
N PRO A 400 -4.60 -3.41 6.09
CA PRO A 400 -4.98 -2.26 6.91
C PRO A 400 -6.49 -2.00 6.88
N GLN A 401 -7.09 -1.79 8.07
CA GLN A 401 -8.52 -1.54 8.24
C GLN A 401 -8.75 -0.21 8.98
N LEU A 402 -9.86 0.46 8.68
CA LEU A 402 -10.35 1.59 9.46
C LEU A 402 -10.98 1.09 10.77
N THR A 403 -10.32 1.35 11.90
CA THR A 403 -10.75 0.84 13.22
C THR A 403 -11.71 1.80 13.93
N SER A 404 -11.56 3.12 13.75
CA SER A 404 -12.46 4.11 14.32
C SER A 404 -12.63 5.33 13.41
N LEU A 405 -13.82 5.93 13.45
CA LEU A 405 -14.14 7.21 12.82
C LEU A 405 -15.09 7.98 13.75
N THR A 406 -14.65 9.12 14.29
CA THR A 406 -15.41 9.96 15.21
C THR A 406 -15.32 11.43 14.83
N GLY A 407 -16.32 12.21 15.23
CA GLY A 407 -16.32 13.67 15.12
C GLY A 407 -16.35 14.29 16.51
N GLN A 408 -15.38 15.13 16.83
CA GLN A 408 -15.29 15.85 18.11
C GLN A 408 -15.66 17.32 17.93
N THR A 409 -16.43 17.88 18.86
CA THR A 409 -16.78 19.32 18.90
C THR A 409 -16.55 19.89 20.29
N GLU A 410 -16.31 21.19 20.37
CA GLU A 410 -16.23 21.92 21.63
C GLU A 410 -17.60 22.37 22.15
N GLY A 411 -18.72 22.04 21.46
CA GLY A 411 -20.08 22.48 21.75
C GLY A 411 -21.09 21.34 21.92
N GLU A 412 -22.37 21.71 21.87
CA GLU A 412 -23.51 20.77 22.06
C GLU A 412 -23.79 19.87 20.85
N ILE A 413 -23.09 20.09 19.73
CA ILE A 413 -23.28 19.32 18.50
C ILE A 413 -22.58 17.97 18.62
N VAL A 414 -23.30 16.90 18.29
CA VAL A 414 -22.79 15.53 18.33
C VAL A 414 -22.75 14.97 16.92
N PHE A 415 -21.63 14.37 16.54
CA PHE A 415 -21.51 13.58 15.33
C PHE A 415 -21.81 12.11 15.61
N ILE A 416 -22.62 11.49 14.76
CA ILE A 416 -22.95 10.07 14.83
C ILE A 416 -22.41 9.41 13.57
N ARG A 417 -21.57 8.38 13.73
CA ARG A 417 -21.13 7.54 12.62
C ARG A 417 -22.32 6.75 12.08
N LYS A 418 -22.54 6.83 10.77
CA LYS A 418 -23.50 6.00 10.03
C LYS A 418 -22.73 5.15 9.05
N THR A 419 -22.88 3.84 9.19
CA THR A 419 -22.26 2.85 8.32
C THR A 419 -23.31 2.44 7.27
N GLU A 420 -22.99 2.65 6.00
CA GLU A 420 -23.75 2.17 4.84
C GLU A 420 -22.85 1.28 4.00
N GLU A 421 -23.39 0.38 3.16
CA GLU A 421 -22.61 -0.66 2.44
C GLU A 421 -21.39 -0.13 1.66
N ARG A 422 -21.36 1.15 1.28
CA ARG A 422 -20.28 1.75 0.48
C ARG A 422 -19.76 3.09 0.98
N GLU A 423 -20.44 3.71 1.93
CA GLU A 423 -20.09 5.05 2.40
C GLU A 423 -20.37 5.18 3.90
N ASP A 424 -19.34 5.18 4.73
CA ASP A 424 -19.50 5.62 6.11
C ASP A 424 -19.51 7.15 6.16
N SER A 425 -20.28 7.70 7.09
CA SER A 425 -20.34 9.16 7.29
C SER A 425 -20.43 9.53 8.75
N LEU A 426 -19.94 10.73 9.07
CA LEU A 426 -20.22 11.44 10.32
C LEU A 426 -21.44 12.33 10.10
N SER A 427 -22.55 12.05 10.76
CA SER A 427 -23.81 12.80 10.60
C SER A 427 -24.09 13.65 11.82
N THR A 428 -24.50 14.90 11.61
CA THR A 428 -24.89 15.82 12.68
C THR A 428 -26.15 16.62 12.29
N ASP A 429 -26.89 17.07 13.30
CA ASP A 429 -28.04 17.98 13.16
C ASP A 429 -27.61 19.41 13.47
N VAL A 430 -27.91 20.35 12.59
CA VAL A 430 -27.65 21.78 12.78
C VAL A 430 -28.97 22.54 12.83
N ILE A 431 -29.25 23.16 14.00
CA ILE A 431 -30.53 23.77 14.32
C ILE A 431 -30.42 25.29 14.22
N ASN A 432 -31.34 25.92 13.44
CA ASN A 432 -31.52 27.37 13.50
C ASN A 432 -32.73 27.71 14.39
N LYS A 433 -32.58 28.76 15.19
CA LYS A 433 -33.63 29.33 16.02
C LYS A 433 -34.42 30.39 15.26
N LYS A 434 -35.74 30.40 15.43
CA LYS A 434 -36.58 31.43 14.83
C LYS A 434 -36.17 32.84 15.29
N GLY A 435 -36.25 33.81 14.37
CA GLY A 435 -36.10 35.21 14.70
C GLY A 435 -37.29 35.68 15.56
N ILE A 436 -37.04 36.70 16.38
CA ILE A 436 -38.11 37.30 17.23
C ILE A 436 -38.76 38.42 16.43
N GLN A 437 -40.06 38.39 16.26
CA GLN A 437 -40.83 39.58 15.87
C GLN A 437 -40.85 40.53 17.05
N LEU A 438 -40.16 41.65 16.92
CA LEU A 438 -40.30 42.72 17.92
C LEU A 438 -41.73 43.27 17.86
N PRO A 439 -42.40 43.45 19.03
CA PRO A 439 -43.73 44.04 19.01
C PRO A 439 -43.67 45.45 18.42
N GLU A 440 -44.52 45.71 17.47
CA GLU A 440 -44.68 47.08 16.96
C GLU A 440 -45.20 47.99 18.07
N THR A 441 -44.32 48.89 18.59
CA THR A 441 -44.72 49.86 19.62
C THR A 441 -45.61 51.00 19.11
N GLY A 442 -46.05 50.89 17.83
CA GLY A 442 -46.80 51.94 17.13
C GLY A 442 -48.27 51.69 16.87
N GLY A 443 -48.86 50.56 17.36
CA GLY A 443 -50.22 50.15 17.00
C GLY A 443 -51.32 51.10 17.51
N MET A 444 -51.97 50.79 18.62
CA MET A 444 -53.17 51.51 19.12
C MET A 444 -52.85 52.82 19.83
N GLY A 445 -51.69 52.92 20.52
CA GLY A 445 -51.31 54.12 21.25
C GLY A 445 -51.15 55.37 20.37
N ARG A 446 -50.68 55.22 19.15
CA ARG A 446 -50.49 56.31 18.19
C ARG A 446 -51.83 56.90 17.73
N TYR A 447 -52.81 56.08 17.45
CA TYR A 447 -54.16 56.51 17.09
C TYR A 447 -54.86 57.17 18.29
N LEU A 448 -54.67 56.67 19.53
CA LEU A 448 -55.18 57.28 20.75
C LEU A 448 -54.56 58.66 21.02
N ILE A 449 -53.27 58.83 20.81
CA ILE A 449 -52.58 60.10 20.96
C ILE A 449 -53.06 61.12 19.90
N TYR A 450 -53.21 60.71 18.65
CA TYR A 450 -53.70 61.58 17.60
C TYR A 450 -55.16 61.96 17.81
N THR A 451 -56.03 61.02 18.21
CA THR A 451 -57.44 61.31 18.47
C THR A 451 -57.63 62.25 19.71
N LEU A 452 -56.91 61.97 20.80
CA LEU A 452 -56.90 62.88 21.98
C LEU A 452 -56.35 64.25 21.66
N GLY A 453 -55.21 64.29 20.90
CA GLY A 453 -54.63 65.55 20.44
C GLY A 453 -55.57 66.36 19.54
N THR A 454 -56.26 65.70 18.62
CA THR A 454 -57.27 66.36 17.76
C THR A 454 -58.45 66.90 18.58
N ILE A 455 -58.96 66.15 19.56
CA ILE A 455 -60.02 66.59 20.45
C ILE A 455 -59.58 67.80 21.27
N PHE A 456 -58.35 67.82 21.82
CA PHE A 456 -57.80 68.98 22.56
C PHE A 456 -57.69 70.22 21.68
N VAL A 457 -57.20 70.09 20.44
CA VAL A 457 -57.12 71.19 19.49
C VAL A 457 -58.50 71.71 19.12
N LEU A 458 -59.48 70.88 18.86
CA LEU A 458 -60.86 71.29 18.54
C LEU A 458 -61.56 71.95 19.74
N THR A 459 -61.38 71.46 21.01
CA THR A 459 -61.92 72.06 22.19
C THR A 459 -61.27 73.41 22.50
N ALA A 460 -59.94 73.54 22.27
CA ALA A 460 -59.25 74.85 22.44
C ALA A 460 -59.74 75.88 21.41
N LEU A 461 -59.91 75.43 20.15
CA LEU A 461 -60.50 76.32 19.08
C LEU A 461 -61.95 76.68 19.41
N GLY A 462 -62.74 75.74 19.85
CA GLY A 462 -64.13 75.95 20.25
C GLY A 462 -64.22 76.92 21.41
N TYR A 463 -63.34 76.76 22.42
CA TYR A 463 -63.29 77.68 23.55
C TYR A 463 -62.86 79.08 23.14
N THR A 464 -61.88 79.20 22.29
CA THR A 464 -61.42 80.54 21.78
C THR A 464 -62.52 81.25 20.99
N VAL A 465 -63.25 80.53 20.10
CA VAL A 465 -64.45 81.09 19.38
C VAL A 465 -65.55 81.45 20.36
N TYR A 466 -65.87 80.61 21.35
CA TYR A 466 -66.85 80.90 22.41
C TYR A 466 -66.48 82.15 23.17
N LYS A 467 -65.24 82.29 23.59
CA LYS A 467 -64.74 83.48 24.35
C LYS A 467 -64.73 84.71 23.48
N ARG A 468 -64.42 84.60 22.21
CA ARG A 468 -64.54 85.74 21.25
C ARG A 468 -65.95 86.21 20.99
N ASN A 469 -66.90 85.26 20.81
CA ASN A 469 -68.33 85.59 20.62
C ASN A 469 -68.93 86.20 21.88
N ARG A 470 -68.56 85.78 23.08
CA ARG A 470 -68.98 86.37 24.37
C ARG A 470 -68.57 87.84 24.53
N LYS A 471 -67.36 88.19 24.08
CA LYS A 471 -66.88 89.59 24.05
C LYS A 471 -67.62 90.50 23.05
N HIS A 472 -68.28 89.95 22.07
CA HIS A 472 -69.09 90.69 21.07
C HIS A 472 -70.54 90.91 21.55
N THR A 473 -71.05 90.21 22.58
CA THR A 473 -72.38 90.36 23.13
C THR A 473 -72.47 91.29 24.33
N GLU A 474 -71.30 91.81 24.80
CA GLU A 474 -71.19 92.78 25.97
C GLU A 474 -70.76 94.16 25.48
N LYS A 475 -71.07 94.54 24.24
CA LYS A 475 -70.94 95.94 23.75
C LYS A 475 -72.28 96.49 23.30
#